data_8226d08b45cd01e99380cc51c2d7bef8
#
_entry.id   8226d08b45cd01e99380cc51c2d7bef8
#
_cell.length_a   1.000
_cell.length_b   1.000
_cell.length_c   1.000
_cell.angle_alpha   90.00
_cell.angle_beta   90.00
_cell.angle_gamma   90.00
#
_symmetry.space_group_name_H-M   'P 1'
#
loop_
_entity.id
_entity.type
_entity.pdbx_description
1 polymer ?
#
loop_
_entity_poly.entity_id
_entity_poly.type
_entity_poly.pdbx_seq_one_letter_code
_entity_poly.pdbx_strand_id
1 'polypeptide(L)'
;MFEFNEEQNLIRKSVHEFASKELAPKASYWDEHEEFPWEIMGKMAEIGLTGLRLPASYGGGETDLIAFGIALEEVARFDQNCAIILCGSNITGRVLLNASKKIRDSYLPDIARGRSILAFGAAEPDAGSDLRALRSVAKRENDTYIVSGEKSMITFADVAQGFVVLVRIETEDREGISCILVEANRQGIDIQHLQGFGWKATRWGNVAFNDVEVPAENLIGEKNQALSMLKKTVQEQRALTGLIGLGTAKEALDQAIKYAKMRKVFGKPLGKFEGIQFKLAEDFTALEAARLTCYKALCLIEKDAAEATVWAAMANLMGGETAYKVVNDAMDVYGGLGYSKELPFERYLRDVKAIQIANATLKMEIGKGLFGKEFLPYA
;
A
#
# COMPACT_ATOMS: atom_id res chain seq x y z
N MET A 1 18.59 18.58 9.53
CA MET A 1 17.20 19.02 9.43
C MET A 1 16.60 18.27 8.25
N PHE A 2 15.41 17.72 8.37
CA PHE A 2 14.78 16.99 7.26
C PHE A 2 13.96 18.03 6.47
N GLU A 3 14.48 18.49 5.35
CA GLU A 3 13.81 19.42 4.45
C GLU A 3 13.71 18.79 3.07
N PHE A 4 12.56 18.95 2.44
CA PHE A 4 12.36 18.53 1.07
C PHE A 4 13.10 19.49 0.12
N ASN A 5 13.67 18.95 -0.96
CA ASN A 5 14.27 19.75 -2.02
C ASN A 5 13.19 20.45 -2.86
N GLU A 6 13.61 21.31 -3.81
CA GLU A 6 12.68 22.09 -4.65
C GLU A 6 11.78 21.19 -5.50
N GLU A 7 12.31 20.12 -6.09
CA GLU A 7 11.55 19.15 -6.89
C GLU A 7 10.49 18.42 -6.04
N GLN A 8 10.88 17.92 -4.86
CA GLN A 8 9.98 17.26 -3.92
C GLN A 8 8.86 18.18 -3.44
N ASN A 9 9.16 19.46 -3.19
CA ASN A 9 8.16 20.47 -2.83
C ASN A 9 7.21 20.76 -4.01
N LEU A 10 7.71 20.78 -5.26
CA LEU A 10 6.89 20.95 -6.45
C LEU A 10 5.93 19.76 -6.63
N ILE A 11 6.43 18.53 -6.51
CA ILE A 11 5.62 17.29 -6.54
C ILE A 11 4.53 17.37 -5.48
N ARG A 12 4.89 17.71 -4.23
CA ARG A 12 3.93 17.88 -3.14
C ARG A 12 2.79 18.84 -3.49
N LYS A 13 3.13 20.02 -4.00
CA LYS A 13 2.14 21.05 -4.37
C LYS A 13 1.24 20.56 -5.50
N SER A 14 1.82 20.04 -6.58
CA SER A 14 1.08 19.60 -7.76
C SER A 14 0.15 18.44 -7.45
N VAL A 15 0.61 17.46 -6.66
CA VAL A 15 -0.20 16.31 -6.24
C VAL A 15 -1.33 16.75 -5.30
N HIS A 16 -1.05 17.64 -4.37
CA HIS A 16 -2.07 18.20 -3.48
C HIS A 16 -3.19 18.91 -4.26
N GLU A 17 -2.84 19.78 -5.21
CA GLU A 17 -3.79 20.49 -6.06
C GLU A 17 -4.63 19.53 -6.89
N PHE A 18 -4.01 18.52 -7.50
CA PHE A 18 -4.70 17.48 -8.25
C PHE A 18 -5.65 16.68 -7.36
N ALA A 19 -5.16 16.16 -6.24
CA ALA A 19 -5.94 15.27 -5.37
C ALA A 19 -7.13 15.99 -4.73
N SER A 20 -6.96 17.24 -4.29
CA SER A 20 -8.05 18.05 -3.74
C SER A 20 -9.16 18.32 -4.77
N LYS A 21 -8.80 18.51 -6.04
CA LYS A 21 -9.75 18.82 -7.11
C LYS A 21 -10.42 17.58 -7.71
N GLU A 22 -9.65 16.53 -7.95
CA GLU A 22 -10.12 15.38 -8.74
C GLU A 22 -10.54 14.19 -7.86
N LEU A 23 -9.93 13.97 -6.68
CA LEU A 23 -10.21 12.82 -5.81
C LEU A 23 -11.26 13.15 -4.76
N ALA A 24 -11.09 14.23 -4.01
CA ALA A 24 -11.96 14.57 -2.89
C ALA A 24 -13.47 14.54 -3.23
N PRO A 25 -13.94 15.06 -4.37
CA PRO A 25 -15.36 15.06 -4.70
C PRO A 25 -15.95 13.68 -5.02
N LYS A 26 -15.10 12.71 -5.39
CA LYS A 26 -15.54 11.38 -5.85
C LYS A 26 -15.27 10.25 -4.85
N ALA A 27 -14.49 10.51 -3.82
CA ALA A 27 -14.03 9.49 -2.88
C ALA A 27 -15.15 8.76 -2.13
N SER A 28 -16.23 9.46 -1.73
CA SER A 28 -17.42 8.82 -1.13
C SER A 28 -18.15 7.91 -2.10
N TYR A 29 -18.26 8.33 -3.36
CA TYR A 29 -18.92 7.54 -4.40
C TYR A 29 -18.22 6.19 -4.61
N TRP A 30 -16.88 6.20 -4.77
CA TRP A 30 -16.12 4.95 -4.96
C TRP A 30 -16.19 4.02 -3.74
N ASP A 31 -16.18 4.58 -2.52
CA ASP A 31 -16.31 3.79 -1.31
C ASP A 31 -17.71 3.14 -1.21
N GLU A 32 -18.78 3.91 -1.47
CA GLU A 32 -20.15 3.41 -1.37
C GLU A 32 -20.50 2.37 -2.41
N HIS A 33 -19.99 2.53 -3.65
CA HIS A 33 -20.26 1.62 -4.76
C HIS A 33 -19.21 0.52 -4.91
N GLU A 34 -18.17 0.54 -4.07
CA GLU A 34 -17.02 -0.37 -4.18
C GLU A 34 -16.43 -0.36 -5.60
N GLU A 35 -16.43 0.80 -6.26
CA GLU A 35 -16.03 0.96 -7.65
C GLU A 35 -14.54 1.27 -7.76
N PHE A 36 -13.81 0.50 -8.60
CA PHE A 36 -12.42 0.79 -8.89
C PHE A 36 -12.31 2.04 -9.80
N PRO A 37 -11.52 3.06 -9.43
CA PRO A 37 -11.55 4.38 -10.06
C PRO A 37 -10.71 4.45 -11.35
N TRP A 38 -11.03 3.69 -12.40
CA TRP A 38 -10.28 3.66 -13.67
C TRP A 38 -10.12 5.03 -14.33
N GLU A 39 -11.16 5.88 -14.29
CA GLU A 39 -11.07 7.24 -14.84
C GLU A 39 -9.96 8.04 -14.14
N ILE A 40 -9.85 7.91 -12.82
CA ILE A 40 -8.83 8.60 -12.04
C ILE A 40 -7.44 8.02 -12.27
N MET A 41 -7.32 6.71 -12.48
CA MET A 41 -6.05 6.11 -12.89
C MET A 41 -5.50 6.76 -14.16
N GLY A 42 -6.36 7.01 -15.16
CA GLY A 42 -6.00 7.75 -16.38
C GLY A 42 -5.52 9.17 -16.07
N LYS A 43 -6.26 9.93 -15.26
CA LYS A 43 -5.87 11.30 -14.87
C LYS A 43 -4.58 11.34 -14.03
N MET A 44 -4.37 10.38 -13.13
CA MET A 44 -3.11 10.23 -12.40
C MET A 44 -1.94 9.94 -13.35
N ALA A 45 -2.18 9.17 -14.42
CA ALA A 45 -1.16 8.91 -15.44
C ALA A 45 -0.80 10.15 -16.26
N GLU A 46 -1.77 11.01 -16.59
CA GLU A 46 -1.53 12.27 -17.31
C GLU A 46 -0.53 13.19 -16.58
N ILE A 47 -0.48 13.13 -15.25
CA ILE A 47 0.49 13.87 -14.44
C ILE A 47 1.66 12.98 -13.95
N GLY A 48 1.82 11.78 -14.53
CA GLY A 48 2.96 10.89 -14.31
C GLY A 48 2.94 10.07 -13.01
N LEU A 49 1.85 10.10 -12.20
CA LEU A 49 1.82 9.45 -10.90
C LEU A 49 1.87 7.91 -10.97
N THR A 50 1.18 7.29 -11.93
CA THR A 50 1.07 5.84 -12.04
C THR A 50 2.40 5.14 -12.35
N GLY A 51 3.34 5.85 -12.97
CA GLY A 51 4.67 5.37 -13.31
C GLY A 51 5.81 6.04 -12.55
N LEU A 52 5.56 6.77 -11.46
CA LEU A 52 6.57 7.60 -10.78
C LEU A 52 7.89 6.86 -10.50
N ARG A 53 7.82 5.60 -10.08
CA ARG A 53 8.99 4.76 -9.74
C ARG A 53 9.45 3.84 -10.87
N LEU A 54 8.79 3.88 -12.02
CA LEU A 54 9.15 3.02 -13.16
C LEU A 54 10.22 3.71 -14.03
N PRO A 55 11.04 2.93 -14.78
CA PRO A 55 12.03 3.48 -15.69
C PRO A 55 11.42 4.35 -16.79
N ALA A 56 12.12 5.41 -17.18
CA ALA A 56 11.72 6.31 -18.28
C ALA A 56 11.54 5.56 -19.60
N SER A 57 12.33 4.49 -19.83
CA SER A 57 12.21 3.61 -21.01
C SER A 57 10.83 2.95 -21.16
N TYR A 58 10.05 2.88 -20.09
CA TYR A 58 8.68 2.36 -20.06
C TYR A 58 7.63 3.47 -19.86
N GLY A 59 8.05 4.74 -19.92
CA GLY A 59 7.16 5.89 -19.70
C GLY A 59 7.01 6.29 -18.24
N GLY A 60 7.91 5.84 -17.37
CA GLY A 60 7.94 6.20 -15.95
C GLY A 60 8.74 7.45 -15.66
N GLY A 61 8.68 7.92 -14.41
CA GLY A 61 9.32 9.15 -13.93
C GLY A 61 10.70 8.94 -13.30
N GLU A 62 11.11 7.72 -12.99
CA GLU A 62 12.37 7.37 -12.30
C GLU A 62 12.66 8.20 -11.04
N THR A 63 11.62 8.67 -10.35
CA THR A 63 11.77 9.50 -9.16
C THR A 63 12.36 8.74 -7.98
N ASP A 64 12.91 9.48 -7.01
CA ASP A 64 13.36 8.91 -5.75
C ASP A 64 12.19 8.39 -4.89
N LEU A 65 12.51 7.57 -3.89
CA LEU A 65 11.51 6.94 -3.02
C LEU A 65 10.84 7.97 -2.10
N ILE A 66 11.54 9.06 -1.76
CA ILE A 66 11.01 10.15 -0.93
C ILE A 66 9.95 10.91 -1.71
N ALA A 67 10.22 11.28 -2.96
CA ALA A 67 9.26 11.94 -3.85
C ALA A 67 7.99 11.11 -4.04
N PHE A 68 8.14 9.80 -4.20
CA PHE A 68 7.01 8.89 -4.25
C PHE A 68 6.24 8.83 -2.93
N GLY A 69 6.93 8.79 -1.79
CA GLY A 69 6.32 8.88 -0.47
C GLY A 69 5.49 10.16 -0.28
N ILE A 70 6.01 11.31 -0.72
CA ILE A 70 5.31 12.60 -0.71
C ILE A 70 4.04 12.53 -1.57
N ALA A 71 4.13 11.97 -2.78
CA ALA A 71 2.97 11.84 -3.66
C ALA A 71 1.87 10.97 -3.01
N LEU A 72 2.24 9.83 -2.41
CA LEU A 72 1.28 8.96 -1.72
C LEU A 72 0.66 9.62 -0.49
N GLU A 73 1.43 10.34 0.30
CA GLU A 73 0.94 11.09 1.46
C GLU A 73 -0.10 12.14 1.04
N GLU A 74 0.17 12.92 -0.02
CA GLU A 74 -0.76 13.95 -0.50
C GLU A 74 -2.02 13.36 -1.17
N VAL A 75 -1.91 12.25 -1.92
CA VAL A 75 -3.07 11.54 -2.47
C VAL A 75 -3.94 11.01 -1.34
N ALA A 76 -3.35 10.39 -0.31
CA ALA A 76 -4.06 9.79 0.81
C ALA A 76 -4.82 10.79 1.68
N ARG A 77 -4.47 12.07 1.66
CA ARG A 77 -5.23 13.14 2.33
C ARG A 77 -6.67 13.17 1.83
N PHE A 78 -6.88 12.93 0.54
CA PHE A 78 -8.19 13.08 -0.10
C PHE A 78 -8.87 11.75 -0.38
N ASP A 79 -8.09 10.73 -0.75
CA ASP A 79 -8.58 9.36 -0.88
C ASP A 79 -7.48 8.32 -0.64
N GLN A 80 -7.64 7.53 0.44
CA GLN A 80 -6.67 6.51 0.81
C GLN A 80 -6.67 5.33 -0.18
N ASN A 81 -7.83 4.99 -0.78
CA ASN A 81 -7.93 3.92 -1.78
C ASN A 81 -7.07 4.24 -3.00
N CYS A 82 -7.16 5.47 -3.53
CA CYS A 82 -6.32 5.93 -4.65
C CYS A 82 -4.82 5.87 -4.30
N ALA A 83 -4.44 6.19 -3.06
CA ALA A 83 -3.05 6.08 -2.62
C ALA A 83 -2.58 4.61 -2.56
N ILE A 84 -3.41 3.68 -2.09
CA ILE A 84 -3.13 2.23 -2.10
C ILE A 84 -3.03 1.69 -3.53
N ILE A 85 -3.92 2.11 -4.43
CA ILE A 85 -3.88 1.74 -5.85
C ILE A 85 -2.58 2.21 -6.49
N LEU A 86 -2.21 3.47 -6.27
CA LEU A 86 -0.98 4.07 -6.79
C LEU A 86 0.27 3.36 -6.24
N CYS A 87 0.29 3.08 -4.94
CA CYS A 87 1.36 2.34 -4.27
C CYS A 87 1.49 0.93 -4.86
N GLY A 88 0.40 0.18 -4.92
CA GLY A 88 0.37 -1.19 -5.43
C GLY A 88 0.81 -1.29 -6.88
N SER A 89 0.34 -0.39 -7.73
CA SER A 89 0.70 -0.32 -9.15
C SER A 89 2.20 -0.11 -9.35
N ASN A 90 2.79 0.87 -8.66
CA ASN A 90 4.24 1.13 -8.74
C ASN A 90 5.06 -0.03 -8.17
N ILE A 91 4.63 -0.61 -7.03
CA ILE A 91 5.34 -1.73 -6.39
C ILE A 91 5.33 -2.97 -7.28
N THR A 92 4.18 -3.39 -7.82
CA THR A 92 4.09 -4.55 -8.71
C THR A 92 4.84 -4.32 -10.01
N GLY A 93 4.78 -3.11 -10.58
CA GLY A 93 5.58 -2.73 -11.74
C GLY A 93 7.09 -2.87 -11.47
N ARG A 94 7.57 -2.47 -10.30
CA ARG A 94 8.98 -2.65 -9.90
C ARG A 94 9.37 -4.12 -9.72
N VAL A 95 8.46 -4.95 -9.22
CA VAL A 95 8.70 -6.41 -9.17
C VAL A 95 8.91 -6.97 -10.57
N LEU A 96 8.14 -6.53 -11.57
CA LEU A 96 8.29 -6.94 -12.96
C LEU A 96 9.63 -6.54 -13.60
N LEU A 97 10.39 -5.60 -13.03
CA LEU A 97 11.74 -5.31 -13.53
C LEU A 97 12.69 -6.53 -13.46
N ASN A 98 12.36 -7.52 -12.63
CA ASN A 98 13.07 -8.78 -12.54
C ASN A 98 12.54 -9.85 -13.52
N ALA A 99 11.49 -9.56 -14.28
CA ALA A 99 10.93 -10.48 -15.27
C ALA A 99 11.68 -10.42 -16.62
N SER A 100 11.34 -11.33 -17.53
CA SER A 100 11.85 -11.32 -18.90
C SER A 100 11.56 -10.00 -19.60
N LYS A 101 12.39 -9.64 -20.60
CA LYS A 101 12.16 -8.41 -21.41
C LYS A 101 10.75 -8.39 -22.02
N LYS A 102 10.28 -9.53 -22.50
CA LYS A 102 8.95 -9.68 -23.11
C LYS A 102 7.83 -9.28 -22.13
N ILE A 103 7.89 -9.74 -20.88
CA ILE A 103 6.92 -9.39 -19.83
C ILE A 103 7.01 -7.90 -19.49
N ARG A 104 8.20 -7.37 -19.31
CA ARG A 104 8.39 -5.94 -19.03
C ARG A 104 7.79 -5.06 -20.12
N ASP A 105 8.10 -5.37 -21.38
CA ASP A 105 7.60 -4.61 -22.53
C ASP A 105 6.07 -4.71 -22.70
N SER A 106 5.46 -5.82 -22.26
CA SER A 106 4.02 -6.03 -22.34
C SER A 106 3.23 -5.30 -21.25
N TYR A 107 3.78 -5.16 -20.05
CA TYR A 107 3.00 -4.66 -18.90
C TYR A 107 3.43 -3.27 -18.41
N LEU A 108 4.73 -2.97 -18.36
CA LEU A 108 5.20 -1.73 -17.75
C LEU A 108 4.70 -0.44 -18.44
N PRO A 109 4.62 -0.38 -19.78
CA PRO A 109 4.07 0.81 -20.45
C PRO A 109 2.60 1.06 -20.10
N ASP A 110 1.78 0.02 -19.96
CA ASP A 110 0.36 0.18 -19.64
C ASP A 110 0.15 0.49 -18.15
N ILE A 111 0.99 -0.05 -17.26
CA ILE A 111 1.04 0.35 -15.85
C ILE A 111 1.40 1.84 -15.74
N ALA A 112 2.45 2.29 -16.42
CA ALA A 112 2.87 3.69 -16.42
C ALA A 112 1.77 4.65 -16.94
N ARG A 113 0.93 4.17 -17.86
CA ARG A 113 -0.21 4.93 -18.42
C ARG A 113 -1.52 4.77 -17.64
N GLY A 114 -1.50 4.08 -16.49
CA GLY A 114 -2.71 3.84 -15.69
C GLY A 114 -3.77 2.96 -16.34
N ARG A 115 -3.41 2.16 -17.33
CA ARG A 115 -4.30 1.26 -18.11
C ARG A 115 -4.31 -0.17 -17.58
N SER A 116 -3.32 -0.53 -16.80
CA SER A 116 -3.15 -1.86 -16.24
C SER A 116 -2.75 -1.78 -14.78
N ILE A 117 -3.24 -2.74 -14.00
CA ILE A 117 -2.80 -2.99 -12.62
C ILE A 117 -2.57 -4.49 -12.45
N LEU A 118 -1.56 -4.83 -11.66
CA LEU A 118 -1.29 -6.21 -11.29
C LEU A 118 -1.54 -6.40 -9.80
N ALA A 119 -2.16 -7.51 -9.45
CA ALA A 119 -2.35 -7.91 -8.07
C ALA A 119 -1.14 -8.70 -7.55
N PHE A 120 -0.85 -8.59 -6.26
CA PHE A 120 0.22 -9.34 -5.61
C PHE A 120 -0.35 -10.40 -4.68
N GLY A 121 -0.11 -11.67 -4.98
CA GLY A 121 -0.63 -12.82 -4.25
C GLY A 121 0.44 -13.51 -3.41
N ALA A 122 0.58 -13.12 -2.14
CA ALA A 122 1.50 -13.77 -1.21
C ALA A 122 0.75 -14.66 -0.19
N ALA A 123 -0.23 -14.09 0.51
CA ALA A 123 -0.94 -14.77 1.59
C ALA A 123 -1.86 -15.90 1.09
N GLU A 124 -2.01 -16.94 1.91
CA GLU A 124 -2.94 -18.05 1.73
C GLU A 124 -3.80 -18.19 2.98
N PRO A 125 -4.92 -18.97 2.94
CA PRO A 125 -5.75 -19.17 4.12
C PRO A 125 -4.98 -19.61 5.37
N ASP A 126 -3.98 -20.49 5.21
CA ASP A 126 -3.15 -21.02 6.29
C ASP A 126 -1.76 -20.38 6.40
N ALA A 127 -1.40 -19.41 5.51
CA ALA A 127 -0.07 -18.81 5.45
C ALA A 127 -0.14 -17.28 5.23
N GLY A 128 -0.40 -16.53 6.29
CA GLY A 128 -0.37 -15.07 6.29
C GLY A 128 0.96 -14.52 6.78
N SER A 129 1.17 -14.49 8.09
CA SER A 129 2.41 -14.00 8.71
C SER A 129 3.61 -14.91 8.46
N ASP A 130 3.39 -16.22 8.40
CA ASP A 130 4.42 -17.20 8.04
C ASP A 130 4.31 -17.59 6.56
N LEU A 131 4.96 -16.82 5.70
CA LEU A 131 5.03 -17.13 4.26
C LEU A 131 5.79 -18.43 3.95
N ARG A 132 6.54 -19.00 4.91
CA ARG A 132 7.21 -20.28 4.71
C ARG A 132 6.24 -21.46 4.76
N ALA A 133 5.05 -21.27 5.34
CA ALA A 133 3.96 -22.25 5.35
C ALA A 133 3.16 -22.29 4.04
N LEU A 134 3.46 -21.43 3.06
CA LEU A 134 2.83 -21.34 1.74
C LEU A 134 2.77 -22.71 1.04
N ARG A 135 1.61 -23.07 0.49
CA ARG A 135 1.33 -24.36 -0.13
C ARG A 135 1.06 -24.30 -1.63
N SER A 136 0.71 -23.13 -2.19
CA SER A 136 0.53 -23.00 -3.65
C SER A 136 1.77 -23.49 -4.38
N VAL A 137 1.55 -24.28 -5.44
CA VAL A 137 2.63 -24.94 -6.20
C VAL A 137 2.60 -24.53 -7.67
N ALA A 138 3.76 -24.62 -8.30
CA ALA A 138 3.89 -24.54 -9.75
C ALA A 138 4.71 -25.76 -10.21
N LYS A 139 4.06 -26.68 -10.92
CA LYS A 139 4.73 -27.84 -11.50
C LYS A 139 5.20 -27.50 -12.89
N ARG A 140 6.49 -27.74 -13.17
CA ARG A 140 7.04 -27.50 -14.51
C ARG A 140 6.71 -28.69 -15.43
N GLU A 141 6.10 -28.39 -16.57
CA GLU A 141 5.84 -29.35 -17.65
C GLU A 141 6.37 -28.73 -18.96
N ASN A 142 7.53 -29.20 -19.42
CA ASN A 142 8.22 -28.66 -20.60
C ASN A 142 8.47 -27.15 -20.51
N ASP A 143 7.82 -26.36 -21.38
CA ASP A 143 7.94 -24.90 -21.45
C ASP A 143 6.79 -24.16 -20.73
N THR A 144 6.04 -24.86 -19.87
CA THR A 144 4.95 -24.30 -19.06
C THR A 144 5.14 -24.60 -17.58
N TYR A 145 4.46 -23.82 -16.75
CA TYR A 145 4.15 -24.13 -15.35
C TYR A 145 2.65 -24.36 -15.20
N ILE A 146 2.29 -25.38 -14.45
CA ILE A 146 0.91 -25.61 -13.99
C ILE A 146 0.81 -25.06 -12.57
N VAL A 147 0.04 -24.00 -12.39
CA VAL A 147 -0.10 -23.29 -11.11
C VAL A 147 -1.37 -23.73 -10.41
N SER A 148 -1.24 -24.22 -9.16
CA SER A 148 -2.38 -24.67 -8.34
C SER A 148 -2.23 -24.14 -6.92
N GLY A 149 -3.35 -23.72 -6.33
CA GLY A 149 -3.44 -23.21 -4.96
C GLY A 149 -4.41 -22.06 -4.82
N GLU A 150 -4.45 -21.47 -3.62
CA GLU A 150 -5.35 -20.37 -3.30
C GLU A 150 -4.57 -19.22 -2.67
N LYS A 151 -4.88 -17.97 -3.08
CA LYS A 151 -4.36 -16.75 -2.48
C LYS A 151 -5.48 -15.96 -1.83
N SER A 152 -5.24 -15.48 -0.62
CA SER A 152 -6.24 -14.81 0.21
C SER A 152 -5.92 -13.33 0.37
N MET A 153 -6.97 -12.52 0.54
CA MET A 153 -6.87 -11.08 0.84
C MET A 153 -6.07 -10.32 -0.23
N ILE A 154 -6.27 -10.68 -1.49
CA ILE A 154 -5.57 -10.06 -2.62
C ILE A 154 -6.22 -8.72 -2.95
N THR A 155 -5.46 -7.63 -2.86
CA THR A 155 -5.87 -6.32 -3.34
C THR A 155 -5.90 -6.34 -4.87
N PHE A 156 -6.94 -5.75 -5.49
CA PHE A 156 -7.19 -5.70 -6.93
C PHE A 156 -7.62 -7.05 -7.54
N ALA A 157 -8.15 -7.97 -6.74
CA ALA A 157 -8.40 -9.35 -7.16
C ALA A 157 -9.24 -9.47 -8.44
N ASP A 158 -10.33 -8.69 -8.57
CA ASP A 158 -11.27 -8.77 -9.69
C ASP A 158 -11.09 -7.69 -10.77
N VAL A 159 -10.07 -6.83 -10.63
CA VAL A 159 -9.77 -5.75 -11.59
C VAL A 159 -8.38 -5.87 -12.21
N ALA A 160 -7.50 -6.70 -11.67
CA ALA A 160 -6.14 -6.87 -12.16
C ALA A 160 -6.11 -7.61 -13.51
N GLN A 161 -5.18 -7.25 -14.39
CA GLN A 161 -4.89 -7.94 -15.64
C GLN A 161 -3.98 -9.15 -15.43
N GLY A 162 -3.43 -9.32 -14.25
CA GLY A 162 -2.60 -10.47 -13.88
C GLY A 162 -2.23 -10.46 -12.41
N PHE A 163 -1.76 -11.60 -11.97
CA PHE A 163 -1.38 -11.87 -10.58
C PHE A 163 0.11 -12.19 -10.51
N VAL A 164 0.84 -11.44 -9.72
CA VAL A 164 2.21 -11.75 -9.31
C VAL A 164 2.14 -12.63 -8.07
N VAL A 165 2.29 -13.95 -8.22
CA VAL A 165 2.02 -14.91 -7.15
C VAL A 165 3.28 -15.59 -6.62
N LEU A 166 3.32 -15.78 -5.31
CA LEU A 166 4.34 -16.58 -4.64
C LEU A 166 3.92 -18.05 -4.63
N VAL A 167 4.80 -18.92 -5.15
CA VAL A 167 4.55 -20.36 -5.26
C VAL A 167 5.80 -21.16 -4.91
N ARG A 168 5.61 -22.43 -4.58
CA ARG A 168 6.69 -23.42 -4.58
C ARG A 168 6.76 -24.07 -5.95
N ILE A 169 7.96 -24.10 -6.54
CA ILE A 169 8.16 -24.89 -7.74
C ILE A 169 8.45 -26.32 -7.29
N GLU A 170 7.64 -27.29 -7.76
CA GLU A 170 7.84 -28.70 -7.47
C GLU A 170 9.22 -29.16 -7.93
N THR A 171 10.02 -29.62 -6.97
CA THR A 171 11.30 -30.29 -7.16
C THR A 171 11.45 -31.30 -6.04
N GLU A 172 12.39 -32.26 -6.20
CA GLU A 172 12.72 -33.25 -5.16
C GLU A 172 13.02 -32.58 -3.80
N ASP A 173 13.61 -31.39 -3.81
CA ASP A 173 14.01 -30.62 -2.62
C ASP A 173 13.00 -29.50 -2.31
N ARG A 174 11.79 -29.58 -2.22
CA ARG A 174 10.74 -28.60 -1.83
C ARG A 174 11.20 -27.27 -1.17
N GLU A 175 12.46 -26.86 -1.37
CA GLU A 175 13.07 -25.69 -0.75
C GLU A 175 12.90 -24.44 -1.61
N GLY A 176 12.47 -23.35 -0.94
CA GLY A 176 12.40 -22.02 -1.52
C GLY A 176 11.02 -21.65 -2.06
N ILE A 177 10.87 -20.36 -2.31
CA ILE A 177 9.68 -19.72 -2.85
C ILE A 177 10.07 -18.98 -4.11
N SER A 178 9.28 -19.15 -5.16
CA SER A 178 9.44 -18.51 -6.47
C SER A 178 8.31 -17.51 -6.70
N CYS A 179 8.47 -16.62 -7.67
CA CYS A 179 7.47 -15.63 -8.06
C CYS A 179 7.08 -15.86 -9.52
N ILE A 180 5.81 -16.00 -9.82
CA ILE A 180 5.29 -16.23 -11.18
C ILE A 180 4.21 -15.22 -11.52
N LEU A 181 4.20 -14.72 -12.74
CA LEU A 181 3.10 -13.94 -13.30
C LEU A 181 2.06 -14.89 -13.91
N VAL A 182 0.82 -14.76 -13.45
CA VAL A 182 -0.35 -15.47 -14.00
C VAL A 182 -1.29 -14.42 -14.59
N GLU A 183 -1.54 -14.47 -15.90
CA GLU A 183 -2.45 -13.54 -16.57
C GLU A 183 -3.90 -13.84 -16.16
N ALA A 184 -4.68 -12.80 -15.84
CA ALA A 184 -6.02 -12.95 -15.27
C ALA A 184 -7.06 -13.59 -16.22
N ASN A 185 -6.80 -13.61 -17.51
CA ASN A 185 -7.68 -14.19 -18.53
C ASN A 185 -7.44 -15.67 -18.79
N ARG A 186 -6.56 -16.34 -18.02
CA ARG A 186 -6.31 -17.78 -18.16
C ARG A 186 -7.45 -18.61 -17.59
N GLN A 187 -7.65 -19.77 -18.21
CA GLN A 187 -8.61 -20.76 -17.70
C GLN A 187 -8.14 -21.34 -16.37
N GLY A 188 -9.06 -21.65 -15.47
CA GLY A 188 -8.77 -22.23 -14.17
C GLY A 188 -8.61 -21.21 -13.03
N ILE A 189 -8.86 -19.92 -13.28
CA ILE A 189 -8.84 -18.89 -12.25
C ILE A 189 -10.25 -18.61 -11.76
N ASP A 190 -10.47 -18.76 -10.45
CA ASP A 190 -11.70 -18.38 -9.77
C ASP A 190 -11.43 -17.24 -8.79
N ILE A 191 -12.22 -16.17 -8.88
CA ILE A 191 -12.09 -14.98 -8.04
C ILE A 191 -13.33 -14.81 -7.18
N GLN A 192 -13.12 -14.76 -5.87
CA GLN A 192 -14.15 -14.45 -4.89
C GLN A 192 -13.93 -13.05 -4.34
N HIS A 193 -14.77 -12.09 -4.72
CA HIS A 193 -14.76 -10.75 -4.12
C HIS A 193 -15.11 -10.81 -2.63
N LEU A 194 -14.38 -10.06 -1.80
CA LEU A 194 -14.63 -9.93 -0.36
C LEU A 194 -15.10 -8.51 -0.04
N GLN A 195 -16.21 -8.41 0.70
CA GLN A 195 -16.66 -7.13 1.22
C GLN A 195 -15.77 -6.68 2.37
N GLY A 196 -15.15 -5.50 2.21
CA GLY A 196 -14.24 -4.94 3.20
C GLY A 196 -14.88 -3.95 4.15
N PHE A 197 -14.32 -3.85 5.34
CA PHE A 197 -14.64 -2.77 6.28
C PHE A 197 -14.16 -1.42 5.73
N GLY A 198 -12.94 -1.35 5.20
CA GLY A 198 -12.32 -0.23 4.49
C GLY A 198 -11.63 -0.69 3.21
N TRP A 199 -10.95 0.22 2.50
CA TRP A 199 -10.30 0.01 1.20
C TRP A 199 -11.24 -0.60 0.15
N LYS A 200 -12.50 -0.24 0.17
CA LYS A 200 -13.52 -0.87 -0.65
C LYS A 200 -13.30 -0.71 -2.15
N ALA A 201 -12.85 0.49 -2.58
CA ALA A 201 -12.54 0.75 -3.98
C ALA A 201 -11.29 0.02 -4.49
N THR A 202 -10.49 -0.61 -3.62
CA THR A 202 -9.34 -1.43 -4.04
C THR A 202 -9.74 -2.82 -4.53
N ARG A 203 -10.99 -3.23 -4.38
CA ARG A 203 -11.55 -4.48 -4.94
C ARG A 203 -10.74 -5.72 -4.54
N TRP A 204 -10.71 -6.07 -3.29
CA TRP A 204 -9.96 -7.21 -2.78
C TRP A 204 -10.77 -8.50 -2.70
N GLY A 205 -10.09 -9.63 -2.71
CA GLY A 205 -10.73 -10.92 -2.75
C GLY A 205 -9.77 -12.09 -2.53
N ASN A 206 -10.31 -13.29 -2.65
CA ASN A 206 -9.56 -14.53 -2.74
C ASN A 206 -9.44 -14.93 -4.21
N VAL A 207 -8.35 -15.60 -4.58
CA VAL A 207 -8.09 -16.07 -5.93
C VAL A 207 -7.62 -17.51 -5.86
N ALA A 208 -8.40 -18.43 -6.46
CA ALA A 208 -8.01 -19.82 -6.62
C ALA A 208 -7.44 -20.06 -8.02
N PHE A 209 -6.38 -20.84 -8.09
CA PHE A 209 -5.70 -21.29 -9.30
C PHE A 209 -5.88 -22.81 -9.39
N ASN A 210 -6.68 -23.28 -10.36
CA ASN A 210 -7.03 -24.67 -10.57
C ASN A 210 -6.28 -25.15 -11.83
N ASP A 211 -5.08 -25.65 -11.65
CA ASP A 211 -4.19 -26.14 -12.72
C ASP A 211 -4.02 -25.14 -13.87
N VAL A 212 -3.72 -23.90 -13.53
CA VAL A 212 -3.56 -22.81 -14.49
C VAL A 212 -2.24 -22.94 -15.24
N GLU A 213 -2.34 -23.10 -16.57
CA GLU A 213 -1.15 -23.16 -17.43
C GLU A 213 -0.60 -21.77 -17.70
N VAL A 214 0.70 -21.55 -17.42
CA VAL A 214 1.44 -20.34 -17.74
C VAL A 214 2.77 -20.65 -18.41
N PRO A 215 3.26 -19.84 -19.36
CA PRO A 215 4.58 -20.03 -19.97
C PRO A 215 5.69 -20.04 -18.91
N ALA A 216 6.72 -20.87 -19.10
CA ALA A 216 7.85 -20.91 -18.18
C ALA A 216 8.59 -19.55 -18.07
N GLU A 217 8.52 -18.74 -19.13
CA GLU A 217 9.06 -17.37 -19.15
C GLU A 217 8.35 -16.39 -18.20
N ASN A 218 7.19 -16.76 -17.64
CA ASN A 218 6.45 -16.00 -16.64
C ASN A 218 7.07 -16.07 -15.23
N LEU A 219 8.14 -16.86 -15.05
CA LEU A 219 8.94 -16.81 -13.83
C LEU A 219 9.58 -15.43 -13.69
N ILE A 220 9.37 -14.79 -12.53
CA ILE A 220 9.94 -13.49 -12.20
C ILE A 220 11.18 -13.69 -11.31
N GLY A 221 12.32 -13.24 -11.79
CA GLY A 221 13.61 -13.47 -11.13
C GLY A 221 14.06 -14.93 -11.24
N GLU A 222 14.85 -15.37 -10.26
CA GLU A 222 15.38 -16.72 -10.21
C GLU A 222 14.48 -17.65 -9.39
N LYS A 223 14.47 -18.93 -9.77
CA LYS A 223 13.79 -19.99 -9.04
C LYS A 223 14.25 -20.02 -7.57
N ASN A 224 13.31 -20.14 -6.65
CA ASN A 224 13.51 -20.23 -5.20
C ASN A 224 14.13 -18.96 -4.55
N GLN A 225 14.21 -17.84 -5.27
CA GLN A 225 14.80 -16.59 -4.79
C GLN A 225 13.80 -15.44 -4.54
N ALA A 226 12.49 -15.72 -4.58
CA ALA A 226 11.48 -14.66 -4.47
C ALA A 226 11.59 -13.84 -3.17
N LEU A 227 11.83 -14.47 -2.01
CA LEU A 227 11.91 -13.75 -0.74
C LEU A 227 13.11 -12.80 -0.66
N SER A 228 14.27 -13.19 -1.21
CA SER A 228 15.45 -12.32 -1.31
C SER A 228 15.24 -11.19 -2.31
N MET A 229 14.67 -11.49 -3.48
CA MET A 229 14.33 -10.52 -4.52
C MET A 229 13.35 -9.46 -4.02
N LEU A 230 12.32 -9.86 -3.25
CA LEU A 230 11.26 -8.98 -2.76
C LEU A 230 11.61 -8.22 -1.48
N LYS A 231 12.76 -8.49 -0.84
CA LYS A 231 13.13 -7.88 0.43
C LYS A 231 13.01 -6.35 0.42
N LYS A 232 13.61 -5.69 -0.58
CA LYS A 232 13.57 -4.22 -0.72
C LYS A 232 12.16 -3.72 -1.00
N THR A 233 11.42 -4.41 -1.86
CA THR A 233 10.03 -4.10 -2.18
C THR A 233 9.12 -4.13 -0.95
N VAL A 234 9.29 -5.13 -0.06
CA VAL A 234 8.55 -5.23 1.21
C VAL A 234 8.93 -4.09 2.16
N GLN A 235 10.20 -3.70 2.22
CA GLN A 235 10.64 -2.55 3.01
C GLN A 235 9.99 -1.25 2.51
N GLU A 236 10.02 -1.01 1.18
CA GLU A 236 9.39 0.14 0.54
C GLU A 236 7.89 0.17 0.87
N GLN A 237 7.17 -0.93 0.62
CA GLN A 237 5.75 -1.04 0.91
C GLN A 237 5.40 -0.70 2.36
N ARG A 238 6.14 -1.24 3.33
CA ARG A 238 5.91 -0.98 4.75
C ARG A 238 6.00 0.51 5.09
N ALA A 239 7.08 1.16 4.70
CA ALA A 239 7.30 2.58 4.98
C ALA A 239 6.27 3.48 4.26
N LEU A 240 5.96 3.18 3.00
CA LEU A 240 4.98 3.91 2.19
C LEU A 240 3.56 3.75 2.74
N THR A 241 3.17 2.53 3.17
CA THR A 241 1.84 2.31 3.77
C THR A 241 1.67 3.10 5.06
N GLY A 242 2.74 3.25 5.86
CA GLY A 242 2.73 4.15 7.02
C GLY A 242 2.42 5.60 6.64
N LEU A 243 3.07 6.13 5.59
CA LEU A 243 2.81 7.50 5.09
C LEU A 243 1.39 7.66 4.53
N ILE A 244 0.86 6.66 3.84
CA ILE A 244 -0.53 6.68 3.35
C ILE A 244 -1.51 6.89 4.51
N GLY A 245 -1.34 6.15 5.61
CA GLY A 245 -2.18 6.35 6.80
C GLY A 245 -2.04 7.74 7.40
N LEU A 246 -0.82 8.24 7.48
CA LEU A 246 -0.54 9.57 8.03
C LEU A 246 -1.06 10.70 7.13
N GLY A 247 -1.12 10.51 5.81
CA GLY A 247 -1.77 11.45 4.89
C GLY A 247 -3.25 11.62 5.22
N THR A 248 -3.98 10.52 5.37
CA THR A 248 -5.41 10.53 5.79
C THR A 248 -5.57 11.18 7.17
N ALA A 249 -4.72 10.84 8.13
CA ALA A 249 -4.74 11.40 9.47
C ALA A 249 -4.46 12.91 9.48
N LYS A 250 -3.53 13.37 8.64
CA LYS A 250 -3.22 14.80 8.49
C LYS A 250 -4.43 15.60 8.03
N GLU A 251 -5.17 15.09 7.06
CA GLU A 251 -6.40 15.74 6.59
C GLU A 251 -7.47 15.77 7.68
N ALA A 252 -7.67 14.66 8.38
CA ALA A 252 -8.60 14.58 9.50
C ALA A 252 -8.27 15.61 10.60
N LEU A 253 -6.99 15.72 10.97
CA LEU A 253 -6.49 16.66 11.96
C LEU A 253 -6.69 18.11 11.52
N ASP A 254 -6.34 18.44 10.27
CA ASP A 254 -6.50 19.79 9.72
C ASP A 254 -7.97 20.23 9.74
N GLN A 255 -8.90 19.33 9.36
CA GLN A 255 -10.33 19.56 9.43
C GLN A 255 -10.80 19.75 10.88
N ALA A 256 -10.34 18.93 11.82
CA ALA A 256 -10.68 19.05 13.24
C ALA A 256 -10.21 20.38 13.84
N ILE A 257 -8.99 20.82 13.52
CA ILE A 257 -8.44 22.11 13.96
C ILE A 257 -9.28 23.27 13.39
N LYS A 258 -9.64 23.21 12.11
CA LYS A 258 -10.48 24.22 11.45
C LYS A 258 -11.86 24.30 12.11
N TYR A 259 -12.49 23.13 12.36
CA TYR A 259 -13.77 23.05 13.03
C TYR A 259 -13.70 23.60 14.46
N ALA A 260 -12.70 23.23 15.25
CA ALA A 260 -12.52 23.70 16.62
C ALA A 260 -12.38 25.24 16.72
N LYS A 261 -11.81 25.88 15.68
CA LYS A 261 -11.71 27.35 15.59
C LYS A 261 -13.06 28.01 15.33
N MET A 262 -13.97 27.36 14.59
CA MET A 262 -15.25 27.93 14.14
C MET A 262 -16.43 27.56 15.05
N ARG A 263 -16.50 26.30 15.51
CA ARG A 263 -17.60 25.76 16.31
C ARG A 263 -17.63 26.45 17.67
N LYS A 264 -18.78 26.98 18.03
CA LYS A 264 -19.01 27.59 19.37
C LYS A 264 -19.83 26.65 20.26
N VAL A 265 -19.38 26.50 21.50
CA VAL A 265 -20.05 25.78 22.59
C VAL A 265 -19.92 26.62 23.87
N PHE A 266 -20.97 26.72 24.67
CA PHE A 266 -21.00 27.58 25.86
C PHE A 266 -20.51 29.02 25.59
N GLY A 267 -20.88 29.59 24.46
CA GLY A 267 -20.59 30.97 24.09
C GLY A 267 -19.18 31.25 23.55
N LYS A 268 -18.29 30.26 23.48
CA LYS A 268 -16.89 30.42 22.97
C LYS A 268 -16.48 29.33 21.97
N PRO A 269 -15.50 29.58 21.09
CA PRO A 269 -14.96 28.57 20.17
C PRO A 269 -14.54 27.30 20.91
N LEU A 270 -14.81 26.14 20.30
CA LEU A 270 -14.44 24.83 20.84
C LEU A 270 -12.93 24.73 21.14
N GLY A 271 -12.09 25.30 20.28
CA GLY A 271 -10.64 25.35 20.46
C GLY A 271 -10.14 26.21 21.64
N LYS A 272 -11.03 26.87 22.39
CA LYS A 272 -10.69 27.55 23.64
C LYS A 272 -10.76 26.64 24.87
N PHE A 273 -11.18 25.39 24.72
CA PHE A 273 -11.18 24.43 25.80
C PHE A 273 -9.86 23.64 25.82
N GLU A 274 -9.19 23.61 26.96
CA GLU A 274 -7.86 22.95 27.10
C GLU A 274 -7.89 21.48 26.72
N GLY A 275 -8.96 20.73 27.07
CA GLY A 275 -9.09 19.33 26.70
C GLY A 275 -9.09 19.08 25.19
N ILE A 276 -9.59 20.04 24.39
CA ILE A 276 -9.53 19.98 22.92
C ILE A 276 -8.13 20.38 22.42
N GLN A 277 -7.54 21.44 23.00
CA GLN A 277 -6.21 21.90 22.60
C GLN A 277 -5.14 20.84 22.87
N PHE A 278 -5.18 20.19 24.06
CA PHE A 278 -4.20 19.19 24.44
C PHE A 278 -4.31 17.95 23.56
N LYS A 279 -5.54 17.45 23.31
CA LYS A 279 -5.79 16.33 22.39
C LYS A 279 -5.17 16.61 21.00
N LEU A 280 -5.50 17.74 20.39
CA LEU A 280 -5.01 18.09 19.03
C LEU A 280 -3.50 18.37 19.00
N ALA A 281 -2.91 18.88 20.09
CA ALA A 281 -1.46 19.09 20.20
C ALA A 281 -0.69 17.76 20.32
N GLU A 282 -1.23 16.81 21.09
CA GLU A 282 -0.69 15.45 21.19
C GLU A 282 -0.77 14.74 19.83
N ASP A 283 -1.90 14.82 19.15
CA ASP A 283 -2.12 14.23 17.83
C ASP A 283 -1.18 14.81 16.78
N PHE A 284 -1.02 16.13 16.74
CA PHE A 284 -0.06 16.79 15.86
C PHE A 284 1.38 16.34 16.12
N THR A 285 1.77 16.25 17.40
CA THR A 285 3.13 15.82 17.80
C THR A 285 3.38 14.37 17.38
N ALA A 286 2.43 13.47 17.64
CA ALA A 286 2.54 12.05 17.28
C ALA A 286 2.59 11.86 15.77
N LEU A 287 1.77 12.61 15.02
CA LEU A 287 1.73 12.57 13.56
C LEU A 287 3.08 13.00 12.96
N GLU A 288 3.64 14.13 13.39
CA GLU A 288 4.93 14.60 12.87
C GLU A 288 6.09 13.65 13.24
N ALA A 289 6.09 13.07 14.44
CA ALA A 289 7.08 12.07 14.83
C ALA A 289 6.99 10.80 13.96
N ALA A 290 5.78 10.31 13.69
CA ALA A 290 5.56 9.16 12.82
C ALA A 290 5.96 9.46 11.36
N ARG A 291 5.65 10.64 10.85
CA ARG A 291 6.08 11.09 9.50
C ARG A 291 7.60 11.09 9.37
N LEU A 292 8.32 11.68 10.33
CA LEU A 292 9.78 11.69 10.36
C LEU A 292 10.36 10.27 10.38
N THR A 293 9.74 9.33 11.11
CA THR A 293 10.13 7.93 11.13
C THR A 293 9.96 7.28 9.76
N CYS A 294 8.83 7.54 9.07
CA CYS A 294 8.58 7.01 7.72
C CYS A 294 9.61 7.55 6.72
N TYR A 295 9.85 8.85 6.66
CA TYR A 295 10.84 9.43 5.74
C TYR A 295 12.27 8.98 6.06
N LYS A 296 12.61 8.81 7.33
CA LYS A 296 13.89 8.19 7.72
C LYS A 296 14.01 6.77 7.18
N ALA A 297 12.94 5.97 7.26
CA ALA A 297 12.92 4.63 6.69
C ALA A 297 13.15 4.65 5.18
N LEU A 298 12.46 5.54 4.43
CA LEU A 298 12.65 5.68 2.98
C LEU A 298 14.10 6.04 2.62
N CYS A 299 14.71 6.98 3.35
CA CYS A 299 16.12 7.34 3.15
C CYS A 299 17.08 6.14 3.36
N LEU A 300 16.82 5.31 4.37
CA LEU A 300 17.63 4.14 4.67
C LEU A 300 17.45 3.02 3.63
N ILE A 301 16.23 2.86 3.12
CA ILE A 301 15.91 1.90 2.06
C ILE A 301 16.62 2.27 0.75
N GLU A 302 16.62 3.54 0.38
CA GLU A 302 17.34 3.99 -0.83
C GLU A 302 18.84 3.74 -0.75
N LYS A 303 19.42 3.89 0.44
CA LYS A 303 20.85 3.67 0.71
C LYS A 303 21.22 2.20 0.95
N ASP A 304 20.26 1.27 0.84
CA ASP A 304 20.42 -0.14 1.17
C ASP A 304 21.08 -0.36 2.57
N ALA A 305 20.72 0.51 3.54
CA ALA A 305 21.28 0.46 4.88
C ALA A 305 20.89 -0.81 5.63
N ALA A 306 21.77 -1.32 6.49
CA ALA A 306 21.56 -2.57 7.22
C ALA A 306 20.30 -2.53 8.10
N GLU A 307 20.02 -1.38 8.72
CA GLU A 307 18.86 -1.13 9.59
C GLU A 307 17.54 -0.85 8.84
N ALA A 308 17.54 -0.77 7.50
CA ALA A 308 16.36 -0.40 6.70
C ALA A 308 15.13 -1.28 7.01
N THR A 309 15.31 -2.58 7.27
CA THR A 309 14.20 -3.49 7.59
C THR A 309 13.51 -3.11 8.89
N VAL A 310 14.28 -2.79 9.93
CA VAL A 310 13.75 -2.39 11.24
C VAL A 310 13.03 -1.05 11.15
N TRP A 311 13.64 -0.07 10.47
CA TRP A 311 13.03 1.25 10.29
C TRP A 311 11.76 1.19 9.43
N ALA A 312 11.71 0.34 8.40
CA ALA A 312 10.50 0.12 7.61
C ALA A 312 9.37 -0.48 8.46
N ALA A 313 9.68 -1.43 9.34
CA ALA A 313 8.71 -2.00 10.27
C ALA A 313 8.21 -0.97 11.31
N MET A 314 9.12 -0.16 11.87
CA MET A 314 8.77 0.95 12.78
C MET A 314 7.88 1.99 12.10
N ALA A 315 8.22 2.37 10.86
CA ALA A 315 7.46 3.33 10.06
C ALA A 315 6.01 2.88 9.85
N ASN A 316 5.80 1.61 9.48
CA ASN A 316 4.45 1.09 9.30
C ASN A 316 3.69 0.99 10.62
N LEU A 317 4.33 0.48 11.68
CA LEU A 317 3.72 0.35 13.00
C LEU A 317 3.27 1.71 13.54
N MET A 318 4.18 2.68 13.59
CA MET A 318 3.88 4.02 14.08
C MET A 318 2.88 4.74 13.18
N GLY A 319 3.04 4.61 11.85
CA GLY A 319 2.11 5.20 10.88
C GLY A 319 0.68 4.71 11.07
N GLY A 320 0.48 3.41 11.18
CA GLY A 320 -0.85 2.81 11.36
C GLY A 320 -1.49 3.12 12.72
N GLU A 321 -0.72 3.01 13.81
CA GLU A 321 -1.23 3.29 15.16
C GLU A 321 -1.57 4.79 15.32
N THR A 322 -0.69 5.68 14.87
CA THR A 322 -0.90 7.13 14.92
C THR A 322 -2.07 7.56 14.03
N ALA A 323 -2.14 7.04 12.80
CA ALA A 323 -3.23 7.40 11.87
C ALA A 323 -4.59 7.03 12.46
N TYR A 324 -4.74 5.84 13.01
CA TYR A 324 -5.99 5.41 13.63
C TYR A 324 -6.37 6.31 14.81
N LYS A 325 -5.41 6.60 15.71
CA LYS A 325 -5.66 7.48 16.87
C LYS A 325 -6.10 8.87 16.43
N VAL A 326 -5.35 9.50 15.52
CA VAL A 326 -5.62 10.88 15.07
C VAL A 326 -6.97 11.00 14.35
N VAL A 327 -7.32 10.04 13.49
CA VAL A 327 -8.62 10.02 12.81
C VAL A 327 -9.77 9.84 13.81
N ASN A 328 -9.62 8.93 14.79
CA ASN A 328 -10.60 8.72 15.84
C ASN A 328 -10.81 9.99 16.68
N ASP A 329 -9.73 10.62 17.10
CA ASP A 329 -9.79 11.85 17.90
C ASP A 329 -10.36 13.05 17.12
N ALA A 330 -10.07 13.14 15.83
CA ALA A 330 -10.68 14.12 14.94
C ALA A 330 -12.21 13.92 14.81
N MET A 331 -12.66 12.65 14.69
CA MET A 331 -14.09 12.31 14.70
C MET A 331 -14.77 12.76 16.01
N ASP A 332 -14.13 12.52 17.16
CA ASP A 332 -14.63 12.95 18.48
C ASP A 332 -14.79 14.48 18.56
N VAL A 333 -13.86 15.25 18.00
CA VAL A 333 -13.93 16.72 17.98
C VAL A 333 -15.17 17.23 17.24
N TYR A 334 -15.61 16.52 16.20
CA TYR A 334 -16.85 16.83 15.47
C TYR A 334 -18.10 16.31 16.18
N GLY A 335 -17.97 15.38 17.11
CA GLY A 335 -19.09 14.77 17.83
C GLY A 335 -20.05 14.02 16.91
N GLY A 336 -21.37 14.18 17.10
CA GLY A 336 -22.38 13.48 16.29
C GLY A 336 -22.25 13.71 14.78
N LEU A 337 -21.79 14.87 14.35
CA LEU A 337 -21.54 15.14 12.94
C LEU A 337 -20.36 14.34 12.39
N GLY A 338 -19.30 14.15 13.19
CA GLY A 338 -18.15 13.29 12.82
C GLY A 338 -18.52 11.81 12.69
N TYR A 339 -19.54 11.36 13.42
CA TYR A 339 -20.05 10.00 13.38
C TYR A 339 -21.00 9.74 12.19
N SER A 340 -21.51 10.80 11.57
CA SER A 340 -22.42 10.70 10.42
C SER A 340 -21.63 10.52 9.12
N LYS A 341 -22.31 10.02 8.06
CA LYS A 341 -21.75 9.92 6.70
C LYS A 341 -21.71 11.26 5.95
N GLU A 342 -22.19 12.35 6.54
CA GLU A 342 -22.12 13.71 5.98
C GLU A 342 -20.67 14.21 5.87
N LEU A 343 -19.77 13.65 6.68
CA LEU A 343 -18.34 13.92 6.70
C LEU A 343 -17.51 12.65 6.47
N PRO A 344 -16.29 12.76 6.00
CA PRO A 344 -15.51 11.59 5.57
C PRO A 344 -14.87 10.79 6.74
N PHE A 345 -15.07 11.17 8.00
CA PHE A 345 -14.35 10.59 9.15
C PHE A 345 -14.60 9.09 9.34
N GLU A 346 -15.85 8.63 9.12
CA GLU A 346 -16.16 7.20 9.25
C GLU A 346 -15.43 6.38 8.17
N ARG A 347 -15.30 6.90 6.93
CA ARG A 347 -14.51 6.29 5.87
C ARG A 347 -13.02 6.32 6.22
N TYR A 348 -12.50 7.46 6.66
CA TYR A 348 -11.11 7.58 7.09
C TYR A 348 -10.78 6.57 8.18
N LEU A 349 -11.66 6.40 9.18
CA LEU A 349 -11.46 5.45 10.28
C LEU A 349 -11.42 4.00 9.79
N ARG A 350 -12.31 3.64 8.87
CA ARG A 350 -12.35 2.31 8.25
C ARG A 350 -11.07 2.04 7.45
N ASP A 351 -10.62 3.00 6.67
CA ASP A 351 -9.47 2.87 5.79
C ASP A 351 -8.15 2.79 6.57
N VAL A 352 -7.92 3.66 7.56
CA VAL A 352 -6.69 3.60 8.37
C VAL A 352 -6.60 2.34 9.21
N LYS A 353 -7.74 1.71 9.57
CA LYS A 353 -7.75 0.44 10.29
C LYS A 353 -7.10 -0.69 9.49
N ALA A 354 -7.25 -0.70 8.17
CA ALA A 354 -6.65 -1.69 7.31
C ALA A 354 -5.11 -1.68 7.41
N ILE A 355 -4.48 -0.52 7.61
CA ILE A 355 -3.02 -0.39 7.75
C ILE A 355 -2.48 -1.15 8.95
N GLN A 356 -3.21 -1.14 10.08
CA GLN A 356 -2.82 -1.87 11.28
C GLN A 356 -2.86 -3.40 11.08
N ILE A 357 -3.67 -3.88 10.14
CA ILE A 357 -3.91 -5.31 9.90
C ILE A 357 -3.04 -5.83 8.75
N ALA A 358 -2.87 -5.06 7.69
CA ALA A 358 -2.26 -5.49 6.44
C ALA A 358 -0.80 -5.93 6.55
N ASN A 359 -0.08 -5.48 7.57
CA ASN A 359 1.32 -5.80 7.79
C ASN A 359 1.53 -6.49 9.15
N ALA A 360 1.15 -7.74 9.25
CA ALA A 360 1.44 -8.59 10.40
C ALA A 360 2.95 -8.60 10.75
N THR A 361 3.51 -9.20 11.64
CA THR A 361 4.96 -9.39 11.89
C THR A 361 5.82 -8.14 12.16
N LEU A 362 5.28 -6.90 12.14
CA LEU A 362 6.09 -5.69 12.31
C LEU A 362 6.87 -5.70 13.64
N LYS A 363 6.20 -6.04 14.75
CA LYS A 363 6.83 -6.13 16.07
C LYS A 363 7.88 -7.25 16.15
N MET A 364 7.68 -8.33 15.39
CA MET A 364 8.68 -9.42 15.29
C MET A 364 9.95 -8.95 14.55
N GLU A 365 9.81 -8.20 13.46
CA GLU A 365 10.97 -7.65 12.71
C GLU A 365 11.73 -6.62 13.56
N ILE A 366 11.03 -5.79 14.32
CA ILE A 366 11.66 -4.84 15.25
C ILE A 366 12.39 -5.62 16.36
N GLY A 367 11.74 -6.61 16.98
CA GLY A 367 12.31 -7.46 18.02
C GLY A 367 13.57 -8.21 17.53
N LYS A 368 13.51 -8.75 16.31
CA LYS A 368 14.68 -9.37 15.66
C LYS A 368 15.85 -8.40 15.46
N GLY A 369 15.55 -7.15 15.14
CA GLY A 369 16.59 -6.12 15.01
C GLY A 369 17.22 -5.73 16.33
N LEU A 370 16.46 -5.78 17.43
CA LEU A 370 16.93 -5.42 18.77
C LEU A 370 17.70 -6.55 19.45
N PHE A 371 17.25 -7.79 19.34
CA PHE A 371 17.72 -8.92 20.12
C PHE A 371 18.52 -9.94 19.30
N GLY A 372 18.42 -9.95 17.96
CA GLY A 372 18.97 -11.00 17.12
C GLY A 372 17.95 -12.11 16.82
N LYS A 373 18.25 -12.91 15.78
CA LYS A 373 17.34 -13.99 15.33
C LYS A 373 17.15 -15.08 16.38
N GLU A 374 18.20 -15.36 17.14
CA GLU A 374 18.27 -16.41 18.14
C GLU A 374 17.33 -16.20 19.32
N PHE A 375 16.83 -15.00 19.50
CA PHE A 375 15.85 -14.65 20.55
C PHE A 375 14.40 -14.62 20.06
N LEU A 376 14.15 -14.94 18.81
CA LEU A 376 12.78 -15.01 18.32
C LEU A 376 12.07 -16.24 18.89
N PRO A 377 10.79 -16.10 19.34
CA PRO A 377 10.06 -17.22 19.97
C PRO A 377 9.76 -18.38 19.02
N TYR A 378 10.02 -18.21 17.70
CA TYR A 378 9.77 -19.19 16.64
C TYR A 378 11.03 -19.43 15.78
N ALA A 379 12.21 -19.24 16.35
CA ALA A 379 13.49 -19.48 15.66
C ALA A 379 13.81 -20.97 15.54
#